data_da884f965637cf72ab7beafbe076463b
#
_entry.id   da884f965637cf72ab7beafbe076463b
#
_cell.length_a   1.000
_cell.length_b   1.000
_cell.length_c   1.000
_cell.angle_alpha   90.00
_cell.angle_beta   90.00
_cell.angle_gamma   90.00
#
_symmetry.space_group_name_H-M   'P 1'
#
loop_
_entity.id
_entity.type
_entity.pdbx_description
1 polymer ?
#
loop_
_entity_poly.entity_id
_entity_poly.type
_entity_poly.pdbx_seq_one_letter_code
_entity_poly.pdbx_strand_id
1 'polypeptide(L)' 'MNTLKGTVKWFNGKKGFGFIEREDKEKDAFVHASAVKTAGMRYLNEGDKLEFTLEDGPKGPSAVNLKKIDWLFKKF' A
#
# COMPACT_ATOMS: atom_id res chain seq x y z
N MET A 1 -14.18 -5.89 8.01
CA MET A 1 -12.97 -5.23 7.68
C MET A 1 -12.99 -4.68 6.30
N ASN A 2 -12.59 -3.45 6.18
CA ASN A 2 -12.70 -2.76 4.91
C ASN A 2 -11.39 -2.84 4.15
N THR A 3 -11.46 -3.46 2.99
CA THR A 3 -10.33 -3.48 2.09
C THR A 3 -10.43 -2.28 1.19
N LEU A 4 -9.33 -1.56 1.07
CA LEU A 4 -9.26 -0.37 0.24
C LEU A 4 -8.29 -0.60 -0.90
N LYS A 5 -8.40 0.25 -1.90
CA LYS A 5 -7.48 0.23 -3.03
C LYS A 5 -6.79 1.57 -3.14
N GLY A 6 -5.59 1.54 -3.66
CA GLY A 6 -4.85 2.77 -3.84
C GLY A 6 -3.67 2.59 -4.76
N THR A 7 -3.00 3.71 -5.02
CA THR A 7 -1.84 3.74 -5.89
C THR A 7 -0.65 4.26 -5.10
N VAL A 8 0.48 3.60 -5.22
CA VAL A 8 1.69 4.04 -4.52
C VAL A 8 2.13 5.39 -5.06
N LYS A 9 2.21 6.37 -4.17
CA LYS A 9 2.72 7.69 -4.53
C LYS A 9 4.23 7.66 -4.59
N TRP A 10 4.84 7.10 -3.57
CA TRP A 10 6.27 6.87 -3.54
C TRP A 10 6.61 5.93 -2.39
N PHE A 11 7.75 5.30 -2.50
CA PHE A 11 8.24 4.42 -1.46
C PHE A 11 9.74 4.52 -1.44
N ASN A 12 10.31 4.68 -0.24
CA ASN A 12 11.75 4.77 -0.09
C ASN A 12 12.23 3.56 0.70
N GLY A 13 12.87 2.62 -0.01
CA GLY A 13 13.33 1.39 0.62
C GLY A 13 14.43 1.60 1.63
N LYS A 14 15.23 2.64 1.46
CA LYS A 14 16.30 2.92 2.43
C LYS A 14 15.73 3.43 3.73
N LYS A 15 14.74 4.28 3.66
CA LYS A 15 14.09 4.80 4.87
C LYS A 15 13.06 3.85 5.42
N GLY A 16 12.55 2.95 4.58
CA GLY A 16 11.65 1.91 5.00
C GLY A 16 10.20 2.32 5.10
N PHE A 17 9.77 3.31 4.32
CA PHE A 17 8.37 3.70 4.33
C PHE A 17 7.99 4.42 3.05
N GLY A 18 6.69 4.59 2.86
CA GLY A 18 6.16 5.31 1.73
C GLY A 18 4.71 5.69 1.97
N PHE A 19 4.06 6.18 0.92
CA PHE A 19 2.67 6.60 1.00
C PHE A 19 1.88 6.08 -0.19
N ILE A 20 0.63 5.76 0.08
CA ILE A 20 -0.30 5.25 -0.91
C ILE A 20 -1.45 6.24 -1.02
N GLU A 21 -1.74 6.67 -2.24
CA GLU A 21 -2.89 7.53 -2.49
C GLU A 21 -4.13 6.64 -2.56
N ARG A 22 -5.10 6.90 -1.67
CA ARG A 22 -6.30 6.07 -1.59
C ARG A 22 -7.28 6.43 -2.69
N GLU A 23 -7.99 5.43 -3.17
CA GLU A 23 -9.01 5.67 -4.20
C GLU A 23 -10.17 6.50 -3.69
N ASP A 24 -10.43 6.44 -2.39
CA ASP A 24 -11.54 7.18 -1.80
C ASP A 24 -11.22 8.66 -1.59
N LYS A 25 -10.02 9.09 -2.00
CA LYS A 25 -9.59 10.49 -1.91
C LYS A 25 -9.44 11.00 -0.48
N GLU A 26 -9.41 10.11 0.47
CA GLU A 26 -9.11 10.46 1.85
C GLU A 26 -7.60 10.63 2.01
N LYS A 27 -7.16 10.87 3.23
CA LYS A 27 -5.73 11.02 3.52
C LYS A 27 -4.93 9.84 3.00
N ASP A 28 -3.74 10.15 2.50
CA ASP A 28 -2.82 9.09 2.06
C ASP A 28 -2.56 8.11 3.19
N ALA A 29 -2.41 6.84 2.83
CA ALA A 29 -2.09 5.81 3.81
C ALA A 29 -0.58 5.68 3.91
N PHE A 30 -0.08 5.61 5.15
CA PHE A 30 1.32 5.36 5.40
C PHE A 30 1.58 3.87 5.23
N VAL A 31 2.71 3.50 4.62
CA VAL A 31 3.08 2.09 4.49
C VAL A 31 4.52 1.92 4.94
N HIS A 32 4.73 0.96 5.83
CA HIS A 32 6.06 0.65 6.34
C HIS A 32 6.63 -0.56 5.60
N ALA A 33 7.96 -0.61 5.51
CA ALA A 33 8.63 -1.71 4.83
C ALA A 33 8.27 -3.07 5.42
N SER A 34 8.00 -3.12 6.72
CA SER A 34 7.64 -4.39 7.34
C SER A 34 6.33 -4.94 6.76
N ALA A 35 5.38 -4.06 6.44
CA ALA A 35 4.13 -4.50 5.82
C ALA A 35 4.38 -5.02 4.40
N VAL A 36 5.30 -4.40 3.70
CA VAL A 36 5.68 -4.85 2.36
C VAL A 36 6.29 -6.25 2.42
N LYS A 37 7.18 -6.46 3.37
CA LYS A 37 7.82 -7.77 3.54
C LYS A 37 6.82 -8.84 3.94
N THR A 38 5.94 -8.50 4.86
CA THR A 38 4.92 -9.43 5.32
C THR A 38 4.03 -9.88 4.17
N ALA A 39 3.81 -9.01 3.20
CA ALA A 39 3.01 -9.33 2.03
C ALA A 39 3.79 -10.13 0.98
N GLY A 40 5.05 -10.43 1.24
CA GLY A 40 5.86 -11.18 0.31
C GLY A 40 6.49 -10.35 -0.79
N MET A 41 6.48 -9.04 -0.62
CA MET A 41 7.05 -8.14 -1.62
C MET A 41 8.38 -7.61 -1.12
N ARG A 42 9.20 -7.13 -2.04
CA ARG A 42 10.50 -6.56 -1.67
C ARG A 42 10.43 -5.06 -1.51
N TYR A 43 9.66 -4.43 -2.36
CA TYR A 43 9.51 -2.97 -2.35
C TYR A 43 8.30 -2.61 -3.21
N LEU A 44 7.95 -1.34 -3.17
CA LEU A 44 6.83 -0.83 -3.95
C LEU A 44 7.37 0.17 -4.96
N ASN A 45 6.79 0.15 -6.15
CA ASN A 45 7.11 1.12 -7.18
C ASN A 45 6.05 2.18 -7.25
N GLU A 46 6.47 3.39 -7.57
CA GLU A 46 5.53 4.48 -7.80
C GLU A 46 4.55 4.06 -8.89
N GLY A 47 3.27 4.27 -8.63
CA GLY A 47 2.24 3.90 -9.58
C GLY A 47 1.67 2.50 -9.42
N ASP A 48 2.26 1.68 -8.55
CA ASP A 48 1.72 0.35 -8.30
C ASP A 48 0.35 0.45 -7.68
N LYS A 49 -0.54 -0.44 -8.11
CA LYS A 49 -1.89 -0.51 -7.56
C LYS A 49 -1.94 -1.59 -6.51
N LEU A 50 -2.48 -1.25 -5.36
CA LEU A 50 -2.53 -2.16 -4.23
C LEU A 50 -3.91 -2.20 -3.62
N GLU A 51 -4.18 -3.33 -3.01
CA GLU A 51 -5.32 -3.52 -2.13
C GLU A 51 -4.76 -3.66 -0.73
N PHE A 52 -5.41 -3.04 0.25
CA PHE A 52 -4.88 -3.06 1.61
C PHE A 52 -5.98 -2.77 2.62
N THR A 53 -5.69 -3.03 3.89
CA THR A 53 -6.55 -2.61 4.99
C THR A 53 -5.83 -1.52 5.75
N LEU A 54 -6.60 -0.69 6.46
CA LEU A 54 -6.01 0.36 7.27
C LEU A 54 -5.99 -0.05 8.72
N GLU A 55 -4.92 0.34 9.38
CA GLU A 55 -4.74 0.09 10.80
C GLU A 55 -4.25 1.37 11.43
N ASP A 56 -4.85 1.77 12.55
CA ASP A 56 -4.41 2.98 13.25
C ASP A 56 -3.02 2.79 13.79
N GLY A 57 -2.18 3.77 13.58
CA GLY A 57 -0.83 3.74 14.06
C GLY A 57 -0.40 5.10 14.58
N PRO A 58 0.81 5.18 15.14
CA PRO A 58 1.29 6.45 15.72
C PRO A 58 1.37 7.57 14.70
N LYS A 59 1.55 7.25 13.44
CA LYS A 59 1.66 8.27 12.39
C LYS A 59 0.40 8.44 11.59
N GLY A 60 -0.71 7.86 12.05
CA GLY A 60 -1.97 7.91 11.34
C GLY A 60 -2.32 6.56 10.74
N PRO A 61 -3.26 6.54 9.78
CA PRO A 61 -3.67 5.27 9.18
C PRO A 61 -2.52 4.64 8.41
N SER A 62 -2.26 3.38 8.70
CA SER A 62 -1.21 2.60 8.06
C SER A 62 -1.80 1.51 7.20
N ALA A 63 -1.23 1.30 6.03
CA ALA A 63 -1.66 0.22 5.15
C ALA A 63 -1.01 -1.08 5.58
N VAL A 64 -1.84 -2.10 5.77
CA VAL A 64 -1.37 -3.43 6.12
C VAL A 64 -2.08 -4.44 5.24
N ASN A 65 -1.64 -5.69 5.29
CA ASN A 65 -2.23 -6.75 4.46
C ASN A 65 -2.23 -6.36 2.98
N LEU A 66 -1.08 -5.92 2.51
CA LEU A 66 -0.94 -5.43 1.14
C LEU A 66 -1.11 -6.55 0.14
N LYS A 67 -1.75 -6.25 -0.96
CA LYS A 67 -1.90 -7.19 -2.04
C LYS A 67 -1.78 -6.42 -3.35
N LYS A 68 -0.88 -6.86 -4.20
CA LYS A 68 -0.69 -6.20 -5.48
C LYS A 68 -1.81 -6.59 -6.43
N ILE A 69 -2.39 -5.59 -7.08
CA ILE A 69 -3.45 -5.83 -8.05
C ILE A 69 -2.82 -5.92 -9.42
N ASP A 70 -3.04 -7.04 -10.07
CA ASP A 70 -2.50 -7.26 -11.41
C ASP A 70 -3.63 -7.23 -12.41
N TRP A 71 -3.76 -6.11 -13.07
CA TRP A 71 -4.82 -5.90 -14.04
C TRP A 71 -4.74 -6.84 -15.22
N LEU A 72 -3.53 -7.19 -15.60
CA LEU A 72 -3.34 -8.05 -16.75
C LEU A 72 -3.92 -9.44 -16.50
N PHE A 73 -3.71 -9.95 -15.31
CA PHE A 73 -4.29 -11.22 -14.95
C PHE A 73 -5.80 -11.17 -14.89
N LYS A 74 -6.31 -10.07 -14.42
CA LYS A 74 -7.75 -9.96 -14.22
C LYS A 74 -8.52 -9.92 -15.51
N LYS A 75 -7.86 -9.69 -16.60
CA LYS A 75 -8.52 -9.63 -17.88
C LYS A 75 -8.89 -10.97 -18.45
N PHE A 76 -8.35 -12.01 -17.90
CA PHE A 76 -8.57 -13.36 -18.46
C PHE A 76 -9.39 -14.25 -17.58
#